data_8f9ed7e3ca7f3bdaf794f45d990937f8
#
_entry.id   8f9ed7e3ca7f3bdaf794f45d990937f8
#
_cell.length_a   1.000
_cell.length_b   1.000
_cell.length_c   1.000
_cell.angle_alpha   90.00
_cell.angle_beta   90.00
_cell.angle_gamma   90.00
#
_symmetry.space_group_name_H-M   'P 1'
#
loop_
_entity.id
_entity.type
_entity.pdbx_description
1 polymer ?
#
loop_
_entity_poly.entity_id
_entity_poly.type
_entity_poly.pdbx_seq_one_letter_code
_entity_poly.pdbx_strand_id
1 'polypeptide(L)'
;MPIELPLDDEEASTNVGLKTQLVRFVITGGFSGLLDFGLTILLQYGLDVPFWPAKSAGFILGTTVAYLLNRRWTFRAEPSMARFVSVVALYVVTYFVNVGIYTLLSHAWQETLLYSFAAYVVAQGTATVINFVVQRMVIFKIR
;
A
#
# COMPACT_ATOMS: atom_id res chain seq x y z
N MET A 1 21.96 -2.93 -15.73
CA MET A 1 21.41 -3.11 -15.88
C MET A 1 20.56 -2.89 -15.94
N PRO A 2 20.19 -2.60 -16.15
CA PRO A 2 19.36 -2.31 -16.12
C PRO A 2 18.46 -2.91 -16.21
N ILE A 3 18.06 -2.99 -16.38
CA ILE A 3 17.36 -3.51 -16.29
C ILE A 3 16.29 -3.48 -16.69
N GLU A 4 16.00 -3.15 -17.30
CA GLU A 4 15.11 -3.04 -17.64
C GLU A 4 14.53 -3.63 -18.03
N LEU A 5 14.34 -3.85 -18.31
CA LEU A 5 13.81 -4.32 -18.54
C LEU A 5 13.17 -4.97 -18.93
N PRO A 6 13.19 -5.36 -19.05
CA PRO A 6 12.72 -6.16 -19.70
C PRO A 6 11.51 -6.12 -20.01
N LEU A 7 11.24 -5.66 -19.59
CA LEU A 7 10.15 -5.58 -19.77
C LEU A 7 9.94 -5.02 -20.64
N ASP A 8 10.33 -5.20 -21.05
CA ASP A 8 9.89 -4.78 -22.01
C ASP A 8 8.61 -4.31 -21.72
N ASP A 9 8.33 -3.10 -21.82
CA ASP A 9 7.06 -2.53 -21.65
C ASP A 9 6.04 -3.28 -22.44
N GLU A 10 6.42 -3.71 -23.60
CA GLU A 10 5.50 -4.41 -24.45
C GLU A 10 5.10 -5.73 -23.84
N GLU A 11 6.07 -6.44 -23.34
CA GLU A 11 5.79 -7.70 -22.70
C GLU A 11 4.97 -7.52 -21.45
N ALA A 12 5.28 -6.48 -20.69
CA ALA A 12 4.52 -6.21 -19.46
C ALA A 12 3.08 -5.86 -19.80
N SER A 13 2.86 -5.07 -20.83
CA SER A 13 1.48 -4.71 -21.17
C SER A 13 0.70 -5.84 -21.76
N THR A 14 1.35 -6.78 -22.44
CA THR A 14 0.59 -7.94 -22.94
C THR A 14 0.27 -8.91 -21.84
N ASN A 15 1.15 -9.03 -20.81
CA ASN A 15 0.93 -9.98 -19.74
C ASN A 15 -0.03 -9.46 -18.68
N VAL A 16 0.12 -8.19 -18.31
CA VAL A 16 -0.70 -7.64 -17.23
C VAL A 16 -1.14 -6.24 -17.62
N GLY A 17 -2.40 -6.10 -18.00
CA GLY A 17 -2.95 -4.81 -18.38
C GLY A 17 -3.17 -3.91 -17.18
N LEU A 18 -3.43 -2.65 -17.45
CA LEU A 18 -3.61 -1.66 -16.39
C LEU A 18 -4.75 -2.04 -15.46
N LYS A 19 -5.88 -2.45 -16.00
CA LYS A 19 -7.02 -2.80 -15.17
C LYS A 19 -6.71 -3.97 -14.27
N THR A 20 -6.02 -4.98 -14.79
CA THR A 20 -5.63 -6.13 -14.00
C THR A 20 -4.64 -5.73 -12.92
N GLN A 21 -3.70 -4.85 -13.24
CA GLN A 21 -2.76 -4.36 -12.24
C GLN A 21 -3.49 -3.64 -11.12
N LEU A 22 -4.47 -2.80 -11.47
CA LEU A 22 -5.21 -2.08 -10.46
C LEU A 22 -5.97 -3.03 -9.54
N VAL A 23 -6.65 -4.03 -10.12
CA VAL A 23 -7.38 -5.01 -9.32
C VAL A 23 -6.43 -5.77 -8.42
N ARG A 24 -5.31 -6.22 -8.96
CA ARG A 24 -4.33 -6.97 -8.16
C ARG A 24 -3.73 -6.10 -7.07
N PHE A 25 -3.51 -4.82 -7.36
CA PHE A 25 -2.97 -3.89 -6.36
C PHE A 25 -3.95 -3.73 -5.21
N VAL A 26 -5.23 -3.60 -5.50
CA VAL A 26 -6.25 -3.45 -4.45
C VAL A 26 -6.34 -4.73 -3.62
N ILE A 27 -6.31 -5.89 -4.27
CA ILE A 27 -6.34 -7.16 -3.55
C ILE A 27 -5.12 -7.31 -2.66
N THR A 28 -3.95 -6.96 -3.19
CA THR A 28 -2.71 -7.00 -2.42
C THR A 28 -2.79 -6.07 -1.21
N GLY A 29 -3.33 -4.87 -1.42
CA GLY A 29 -3.48 -3.91 -0.33
C GLY A 29 -4.40 -4.42 0.75
N GLY A 30 -5.52 -5.03 0.36
CA GLY A 30 -6.44 -5.60 1.32
C GLY A 30 -5.82 -6.74 2.11
N PHE A 31 -5.14 -7.64 1.40
CA PHE A 31 -4.52 -8.79 2.04
C PHE A 31 -3.41 -8.36 3.01
N SER A 32 -2.52 -7.48 2.55
CA SER A 32 -1.42 -7.03 3.42
C SER A 32 -1.94 -6.18 4.57
N GLY A 33 -3.02 -5.43 4.34
CA GLY A 33 -3.65 -4.68 5.42
C GLY A 33 -4.24 -5.60 6.49
N LEU A 34 -4.82 -6.71 6.07
CA LEU A 34 -5.32 -7.69 7.03
C LEU A 34 -4.19 -8.31 7.84
N LEU A 35 -3.05 -8.57 7.20
CA LEU A 35 -1.89 -9.09 7.94
C LEU A 35 -1.35 -8.07 8.93
N ASP A 36 -1.28 -6.81 8.51
CA ASP A 36 -0.86 -5.73 9.40
C ASP A 36 -1.77 -5.66 10.61
N PHE A 37 -3.07 -5.56 10.34
CA PHE A 37 -4.06 -5.44 11.42
C PHE A 37 -4.07 -6.68 12.29
N GLY A 38 -4.03 -7.85 11.67
CA GLY A 38 -4.06 -9.11 12.42
C GLY A 38 -2.87 -9.26 13.35
N LEU A 39 -1.67 -8.95 12.86
CA LEU A 39 -0.49 -9.04 13.70
C LEU A 39 -0.52 -8.00 14.80
N THR A 40 -0.96 -6.78 14.47
CA THR A 40 -1.08 -5.74 15.49
C THR A 40 -2.00 -6.17 16.63
N ILE A 41 -3.17 -6.70 16.28
CA ILE A 41 -4.15 -7.13 17.29
C ILE A 41 -3.62 -8.32 18.08
N LEU A 42 -3.00 -9.28 17.40
CA LEU A 42 -2.45 -10.44 18.08
C LEU A 42 -1.41 -10.02 19.13
N LEU A 43 -0.49 -9.14 18.74
CA LEU A 43 0.54 -8.71 19.68
C LEU A 43 -0.03 -7.87 20.80
N GLN A 44 -0.94 -6.96 20.46
CA GLN A 44 -1.47 -6.03 21.44
C GLN A 44 -2.36 -6.72 22.46
N TYR A 45 -3.26 -7.57 22.01
CA TYR A 45 -4.25 -8.18 22.90
C TYR A 45 -3.91 -9.62 23.26
N GLY A 46 -3.12 -10.30 22.43
CA GLY A 46 -2.75 -11.68 22.72
C GLY A 46 -1.49 -11.78 23.56
N LEU A 47 -0.53 -10.88 23.36
CA LEU A 47 0.75 -10.95 24.05
C LEU A 47 1.05 -9.71 24.87
N ASP A 48 0.06 -8.82 25.03
CA ASP A 48 0.17 -7.62 25.85
C ASP A 48 1.31 -6.70 25.42
N VAL A 49 1.62 -6.68 24.13
CA VAL A 49 2.61 -5.76 23.59
C VAL A 49 1.97 -4.38 23.48
N PRO A 50 2.68 -3.30 23.87
CA PRO A 50 2.13 -1.96 23.71
C PRO A 50 1.79 -1.65 22.27
N PHE A 51 0.89 -0.69 22.07
CA PHE A 51 0.36 -0.41 20.74
C PHE A 51 1.45 -0.08 19.71
N TRP A 52 2.38 0.80 20.07
CA TRP A 52 3.35 1.27 19.08
C TRP A 52 4.26 0.15 18.56
N PRO A 53 4.86 -0.68 19.43
CA PRO A 53 5.64 -1.81 18.90
C PRO A 53 4.77 -2.80 18.14
N ALA A 54 3.55 -3.05 18.61
CA ALA A 54 2.66 -3.98 17.91
C ALA A 54 2.31 -3.45 16.52
N LYS A 55 1.97 -2.16 16.43
CA LYS A 55 1.63 -1.56 15.15
C LYS A 55 2.83 -1.52 14.21
N SER A 56 4.01 -1.25 14.77
CA SER A 56 5.23 -1.24 13.96
C SER A 56 5.51 -2.60 13.35
N ALA A 57 5.34 -3.66 14.15
CA ALA A 57 5.53 -5.02 13.63
C ALA A 57 4.51 -5.33 12.54
N GLY A 58 3.25 -4.94 12.77
CA GLY A 58 2.22 -5.14 11.75
C GLY A 58 2.52 -4.39 10.47
N PHE A 59 2.97 -3.14 10.60
CA PHE A 59 3.31 -2.34 9.44
C PHE A 59 4.47 -2.96 8.65
N ILE A 60 5.49 -3.44 9.36
CA ILE A 60 6.63 -4.08 8.68
C ILE A 60 6.16 -5.31 7.93
N LEU A 61 5.36 -6.16 8.57
CA LEU A 61 4.85 -7.36 7.91
C LEU A 61 3.99 -7.00 6.70
N GLY A 62 3.02 -6.10 6.89
CA GLY A 62 2.12 -5.73 5.81
C GLY A 62 2.85 -5.10 4.64
N THR A 63 3.78 -4.19 4.92
CA THR A 63 4.52 -3.51 3.87
C THR A 63 5.41 -4.49 3.11
N THR A 64 6.06 -5.41 3.83
CA THR A 64 6.92 -6.40 3.18
C THR A 64 6.10 -7.30 2.26
N VAL A 65 4.95 -7.77 2.74
CA VAL A 65 4.10 -8.62 1.92
C VAL A 65 3.56 -7.84 0.72
N ALA A 66 3.16 -6.59 0.95
CA ALA A 66 2.66 -5.75 -0.14
C ALA A 66 3.73 -5.55 -1.22
N TYR A 67 4.96 -5.29 -0.79
CA TYR A 67 6.05 -5.13 -1.75
C TYR A 67 6.25 -6.40 -2.56
N LEU A 68 6.32 -7.55 -1.88
CA LEU A 68 6.58 -8.81 -2.55
C LEU A 68 5.48 -9.16 -3.54
N LEU A 69 4.23 -8.97 -3.14
CA LEU A 69 3.12 -9.29 -4.02
C LEU A 69 3.02 -8.30 -5.18
N ASN A 70 3.24 -7.02 -4.91
CA ASN A 70 3.19 -6.04 -5.98
C ASN A 70 4.33 -6.26 -6.97
N ARG A 71 5.51 -6.56 -6.48
CA ARG A 71 6.64 -6.80 -7.36
C ARG A 71 6.42 -8.04 -8.22
N ARG A 72 5.96 -9.12 -7.61
CA ARG A 72 5.90 -10.40 -8.32
C ARG A 72 4.60 -10.59 -9.09
N TRP A 73 3.50 -10.12 -8.53
CA TRP A 73 2.17 -10.43 -9.06
C TRP A 73 1.55 -9.24 -9.78
N THR A 74 1.57 -8.08 -9.13
CA THR A 74 0.89 -6.90 -9.68
C THR A 74 1.67 -6.30 -10.83
N PHE A 75 2.95 -6.03 -10.63
CA PHE A 75 3.75 -5.30 -11.59
C PHE A 75 4.81 -6.15 -12.28
N ARG A 76 5.10 -7.31 -11.76
CA ARG A 76 6.05 -8.25 -12.38
C ARG A 76 7.40 -7.62 -12.60
N ALA A 77 7.96 -7.05 -11.56
CA ALA A 77 9.22 -6.33 -11.62
C ALA A 77 10.32 -7.12 -10.94
N GLU A 78 11.55 -6.78 -11.29
CA GLU A 78 12.72 -7.43 -10.72
C GLU A 78 12.89 -7.03 -9.25
N PRO A 79 13.41 -7.92 -8.41
CA PRO A 79 13.65 -7.58 -7.02
C PRO A 79 14.76 -6.55 -6.89
N SER A 80 14.62 -5.66 -5.92
CA SER A 80 15.60 -4.61 -5.73
C SER A 80 15.43 -4.06 -4.32
N MET A 81 16.53 -3.96 -3.59
CA MET A 81 16.48 -3.35 -2.27
C MET A 81 16.09 -1.88 -2.37
N ALA A 82 16.56 -1.20 -3.40
CA ALA A 82 16.20 0.20 -3.60
C ALA A 82 14.69 0.34 -3.80
N ARG A 83 14.09 -0.57 -4.57
CA ARG A 83 12.65 -0.53 -4.76
C ARG A 83 11.91 -0.83 -3.46
N PHE A 84 12.40 -1.77 -2.68
CA PHE A 84 11.77 -2.08 -1.41
C PHE A 84 11.80 -0.88 -0.48
N VAL A 85 12.95 -0.23 -0.35
CA VAL A 85 13.07 0.95 0.50
C VAL A 85 12.17 2.07 -0.01
N SER A 86 12.08 2.22 -1.32
CA SER A 86 11.20 3.24 -1.91
C SER A 86 9.73 2.97 -1.61
N VAL A 87 9.32 1.71 -1.63
CA VAL A 87 7.94 1.36 -1.30
C VAL A 87 7.65 1.65 0.17
N VAL A 88 8.60 1.32 1.06
CA VAL A 88 8.42 1.61 2.48
C VAL A 88 8.29 3.11 2.69
N ALA A 89 9.17 3.89 2.06
CA ALA A 89 9.13 5.34 2.19
C ALA A 89 7.79 5.89 1.66
N LEU A 90 7.34 5.35 0.53
CA LEU A 90 6.07 5.77 -0.05
C LEU A 90 4.91 5.48 0.90
N TYR A 91 4.91 4.32 1.52
CA TYR A 91 3.84 3.98 2.46
C TYR A 91 3.86 4.89 3.68
N VAL A 92 5.03 5.27 4.16
CA VAL A 92 5.11 6.23 5.26
C VAL A 92 4.50 7.56 4.84
N VAL A 93 4.85 8.03 3.64
CA VAL A 93 4.31 9.30 3.15
C VAL A 93 2.79 9.22 2.97
N THR A 94 2.30 8.14 2.34
CA THR A 94 0.86 8.03 2.11
C THR A 94 0.10 7.78 3.39
N TYR A 95 0.75 7.22 4.41
CA TYR A 95 0.14 7.12 5.72
C TYR A 95 -0.19 8.52 6.25
N PHE A 96 0.77 9.44 6.16
CA PHE A 96 0.53 10.80 6.63
C PHE A 96 -0.51 11.51 5.76
N VAL A 97 -0.51 11.24 4.45
CA VAL A 97 -1.56 11.79 3.59
C VAL A 97 -2.92 11.27 4.02
N ASN A 98 -3.01 9.97 4.28
CA ASN A 98 -4.26 9.35 4.70
C ASN A 98 -4.76 9.97 6.00
N VAL A 99 -3.89 10.02 7.01
CA VAL A 99 -4.26 10.57 8.31
C VAL A 99 -4.62 12.05 8.19
N GLY A 100 -3.86 12.79 7.38
CA GLY A 100 -4.12 14.20 7.19
C GLY A 100 -5.48 14.44 6.56
N ILE A 101 -5.81 13.69 5.52
CA ILE A 101 -7.11 13.85 4.86
C ILE A 101 -8.23 13.44 5.80
N TYR A 102 -8.08 12.31 6.49
CA TYR A 102 -9.10 11.86 7.41
C TYR A 102 -9.36 12.91 8.50
N THR A 103 -8.29 13.45 9.08
CA THR A 103 -8.41 14.44 10.13
C THR A 103 -9.08 15.70 9.61
N LEU A 104 -8.66 16.16 8.42
CA LEU A 104 -9.22 17.36 7.85
C LEU A 104 -10.72 17.22 7.59
N LEU A 105 -11.12 16.11 6.99
CA LEU A 105 -12.52 15.88 6.68
C LEU A 105 -13.34 15.65 7.94
N SER A 106 -12.76 15.02 8.94
CA SER A 106 -13.45 14.80 10.20
C SER A 106 -13.75 16.11 10.92
N HIS A 107 -12.87 17.09 10.79
CA HIS A 107 -13.10 18.40 11.38
C HIS A 107 -14.10 19.21 10.57
N ALA A 108 -14.17 18.98 9.26
CA ALA A 108 -15.07 19.74 8.40
C ALA A 108 -16.49 19.17 8.40
N TRP A 109 -16.66 17.89 8.69
CA TRP A 109 -17.95 17.22 8.59
C TRP A 109 -18.48 16.94 9.98
N GLN A 110 -19.79 16.68 10.05
CA GLN A 110 -20.41 16.30 11.31
C GLN A 110 -19.86 14.95 11.76
N GLU A 111 -19.73 14.79 13.07
CA GLU A 111 -19.22 13.54 13.61
C GLU A 111 -20.35 12.54 13.72
N THR A 112 -20.65 11.90 12.62
CA THR A 112 -21.58 10.78 12.58
C THR A 112 -20.85 9.60 11.99
N LEU A 113 -21.38 8.42 12.21
CA LEU A 113 -20.77 7.22 11.67
C LEU A 113 -20.67 7.30 10.15
N LEU A 114 -21.71 7.84 9.51
CA LEU A 114 -21.71 7.94 8.05
C LEU A 114 -20.59 8.85 7.55
N TYR A 115 -20.44 10.03 8.16
CA TYR A 115 -19.41 10.96 7.70
C TYR A 115 -18.02 10.48 8.05
N SER A 116 -17.85 9.78 9.18
CA SER A 116 -16.57 9.19 9.51
C SER A 116 -16.20 8.13 8.52
N PHE A 117 -17.15 7.29 8.13
CA PHE A 117 -16.90 6.27 7.12
C PHE A 117 -16.54 6.89 5.77
N ALA A 118 -17.26 7.94 5.37
CA ALA A 118 -16.97 8.63 4.12
C ALA A 118 -15.58 9.26 4.14
N ALA A 119 -15.21 9.89 5.26
CA ALA A 119 -13.89 10.49 5.39
C ALA A 119 -12.80 9.41 5.29
N TYR A 120 -13.03 8.26 5.91
CA TYR A 120 -12.09 7.16 5.85
C TYR A 120 -11.93 6.66 4.41
N VAL A 121 -13.05 6.51 3.70
CA VAL A 121 -12.99 6.03 2.32
C VAL A 121 -12.24 7.00 1.42
N VAL A 122 -12.50 8.30 1.57
CA VAL A 122 -11.81 9.30 0.76
C VAL A 122 -10.32 9.30 1.07
N ALA A 123 -9.96 9.26 2.34
CA ALA A 123 -8.55 9.27 2.75
C ALA A 123 -7.83 8.02 2.25
N GLN A 124 -8.44 6.86 2.45
CA GLN A 124 -7.84 5.59 2.02
C GLN A 124 -7.77 5.50 0.52
N GLY A 125 -8.82 5.94 -0.18
CA GLY A 125 -8.82 5.92 -1.62
C GLY A 125 -7.73 6.79 -2.22
N THR A 126 -7.54 8.00 -1.65
CA THR A 126 -6.49 8.89 -2.11
C THR A 126 -5.12 8.26 -1.91
N ALA A 127 -4.87 7.72 -0.72
CA ALA A 127 -3.60 7.08 -0.45
C ALA A 127 -3.36 5.90 -1.38
N THR A 128 -4.40 5.11 -1.65
CA THR A 128 -4.29 3.96 -2.54
C THR A 128 -3.95 4.38 -3.96
N VAL A 129 -4.60 5.43 -4.46
CA VAL A 129 -4.32 5.92 -5.81
C VAL A 129 -2.88 6.41 -5.91
N ILE A 130 -2.43 7.18 -4.90
CA ILE A 130 -1.05 7.66 -4.90
C ILE A 130 -0.09 6.49 -4.87
N ASN A 131 -0.34 5.50 -4.01
CA ASN A 131 0.52 4.33 -3.93
C ASN A 131 0.58 3.59 -5.26
N PHE A 132 -0.58 3.40 -5.89
CA PHE A 132 -0.61 2.68 -7.15
C PHE A 132 0.15 3.41 -8.25
N VAL A 133 -0.12 4.71 -8.39
CA VAL A 133 0.47 5.48 -9.47
C VAL A 133 1.99 5.57 -9.29
N VAL A 134 2.44 5.89 -8.07
CA VAL A 134 3.86 6.05 -7.83
C VAL A 134 4.59 4.72 -7.96
N GLN A 135 4.02 3.64 -7.44
CA GLN A 135 4.66 2.33 -7.58
C GLN A 135 4.74 1.93 -9.05
N ARG A 136 3.65 2.11 -9.78
CA ARG A 136 3.62 1.66 -11.17
C ARG A 136 4.57 2.47 -12.04
N MET A 137 4.54 3.78 -11.91
CA MET A 137 5.22 4.62 -12.87
C MET A 137 6.61 5.05 -12.45
N VAL A 138 6.86 5.09 -11.14
CA VAL A 138 8.14 5.60 -10.65
C VAL A 138 8.99 4.48 -10.07
N ILE A 139 8.44 3.67 -9.17
CA ILE A 139 9.25 2.68 -8.47
C ILE A 139 9.49 1.46 -9.33
N PHE A 140 8.44 0.87 -9.89
CA PHE A 140 8.58 -0.31 -10.72
C PHE A 140 8.69 0.03 -12.20
N LYS A 141 8.40 1.27 -12.56
CA LYS A 141 8.62 1.81 -13.92
C LYS A 141 7.90 1.02 -15.00
N ILE A 142 6.65 0.69 -14.72
CA ILE A 142 5.80 0.06 -15.71
C ILE A 142 5.14 1.15 -16.54
N ARG A 143 5.20 1.05 -17.86
CA ARG A 143 4.61 2.04 -18.75
C ARG A 143 3.33 1.61 -19.38
#